data_ed7c7e6cd87b4ed81077d8870dde742f
#
_entry.id   ed7c7e6cd87b4ed81077d8870dde742f
#
_cell.length_a   1.000
_cell.length_b   1.000
_cell.length_c   1.000
_cell.angle_alpha   90.00
_cell.angle_beta   90.00
_cell.angle_gamma   90.00
#
_symmetry.space_group_name_H-M   'P 1'
#
loop_
_entity.id
_entity.type
_entity.pdbx_description
1 polymer ?
#
loop_
_entity_poly.entity_id
_entity_poly.type
_entity_poly.pdbx_seq_one_letter_code
_entity_poly.pdbx_strand_id
1 'polypeptide(L)' 'MITVNNILQFKELYKIAVNEGKELFIFEGSEVLTSYAKYVIEYFDSILK' A
#
# COMPACT_ATOMS: atom_id res chain seq x y z
N MET A 1 -5.30 -9.93 -2.12
CA MET A 1 -6.18 -8.87 -2.63
C MET A 1 -6.36 -7.79 -1.57
N ILE A 2 -6.38 -6.53 -1.97
CA ILE A 2 -6.51 -5.41 -1.03
C ILE A 2 -7.99 -5.08 -0.86
N THR A 3 -8.44 -5.06 0.39
CA THR A 3 -9.83 -4.76 0.73
C THR A 3 -9.85 -3.68 1.80
N VAL A 4 -11.06 -3.20 2.13
CA VAL A 4 -11.19 -2.22 3.20
C VAL A 4 -10.74 -2.79 4.56
N ASN A 5 -10.72 -4.10 4.69
CA ASN A 5 -10.29 -4.73 5.94
C ASN A 5 -8.76 -4.71 6.11
N ASN A 6 -8.00 -4.71 5.03
CA ASN A 6 -6.54 -4.75 5.13
C ASN A 6 -5.85 -3.52 4.55
N ILE A 7 -6.61 -2.51 4.12
CA ILE A 7 -6.01 -1.31 3.53
C ILE A 7 -5.16 -0.55 4.54
N LEU A 8 -5.53 -0.55 5.82
CA LEU A 8 -4.75 0.15 6.83
C LEU A 8 -3.37 -0.48 7.00
N GLN A 9 -3.30 -1.81 7.00
CA GLN A 9 -2.02 -2.51 7.06
C GLN A 9 -1.20 -2.23 5.80
N PHE A 10 -1.85 -2.21 4.65
CA PHE A 10 -1.19 -1.90 3.39
C PHE A 10 -0.57 -0.50 3.43
N LYS A 11 -1.31 0.49 3.94
CA LYS A 11 -0.81 1.86 4.08
C LYS A 11 0.41 1.92 5.01
N GLU A 12 0.38 1.17 6.11
CA GLU A 12 1.50 1.16 7.03
C GLU A 12 2.78 0.63 6.37
N LEU A 13 2.65 -0.47 5.63
CA LEU A 13 3.79 -1.04 4.92
C LEU A 13 4.30 -0.09 3.85
N TYR A 14 3.39 0.59 3.17
CA TYR A 14 3.76 1.58 2.17
C TYR A 14 4.56 2.71 2.80
N LYS A 15 4.10 3.25 3.94
CA LYS A 15 4.81 4.32 4.64
C LYS A 15 6.21 3.89 5.03
N ILE A 16 6.34 2.68 5.54
CA ILE A 16 7.65 2.16 5.95
C ILE A 16 8.57 2.07 4.74
N ALA A 17 8.06 1.54 3.62
CA ALA A 17 8.86 1.38 2.42
C ALA A 17 9.33 2.73 1.88
N VAL A 18 8.45 3.72 1.84
CA VAL A 18 8.80 5.06 1.38
C VAL A 18 9.84 5.68 2.30
N ASN A 19 9.63 5.55 3.60
CA ASN A 19 10.55 6.12 4.59
C ASN A 19 11.93 5.51 4.50
N GLU A 20 12.01 4.24 4.11
CA GLU A 20 13.29 3.54 3.96
C GLU A 20 13.86 3.63 2.55
N GLY A 21 13.18 4.30 1.63
CA GLY A 21 13.62 4.46 0.27
C GLY A 21 13.55 3.19 -0.56
N LYS A 22 12.65 2.28 -0.20
CA LYS A 22 12.50 1.02 -0.93
C LYS A 22 11.58 1.18 -2.12
N GLU A 23 11.90 0.47 -3.20
CA GLU A 23 11.08 0.51 -4.41
C GLU A 23 9.91 -0.44 -4.36
N LEU A 24 9.96 -1.42 -3.45
CA LEU A 24 8.87 -2.39 -3.28
C LEU A 24 8.83 -2.86 -1.84
N PHE A 25 7.72 -3.50 -1.50
CA PHE A 25 7.57 -4.16 -0.20
C PHE A 25 6.73 -5.42 -0.38
N ILE A 26 6.75 -6.28 0.64
CA ILE A 26 6.00 -7.54 0.60
C ILE A 26 4.70 -7.34 1.36
N PHE A 27 3.58 -7.65 0.72
CA PHE A 27 2.27 -7.59 1.34
C PHE A 27 1.56 -8.92 1.09
N GLU A 28 1.26 -9.64 2.17
CA GLU A 28 0.60 -10.95 2.13
C GLU A 28 1.29 -11.91 1.16
N GLY A 29 2.62 -11.92 1.22
CA GLY A 29 3.41 -12.82 0.41
C GLY A 29 3.63 -12.38 -1.04
N SER A 30 3.12 -11.22 -1.42
CA SER A 30 3.28 -10.71 -2.78
C SER A 30 4.12 -9.44 -2.78
N GLU A 31 4.95 -9.30 -3.82
CA GLU A 31 5.73 -8.09 -4.00
C GLU A 31 4.84 -6.98 -4.56
N VAL A 32 4.91 -5.81 -3.93
CA VAL A 32 4.14 -4.64 -4.36
C VAL A 32 5.10 -3.48 -4.57
N LEU A 33 5.06 -2.89 -5.77
CA LEU A 33 5.85 -1.71 -6.04
C LEU A 33 5.27 -0.51 -5.29
N THR A 34 6.16 0.29 -4.68
CA THR A 34 5.69 1.46 -3.92
C THR A 34 4.96 2.45 -4.81
N SER A 35 5.37 2.59 -6.07
CA SER A 35 4.68 3.49 -7.00
C SER A 35 3.25 3.02 -7.26
N TYR A 36 3.08 1.70 -7.39
CA TYR A 36 1.75 1.12 -7.58
C TYR A 36 0.91 1.28 -6.31
N ALA A 37 1.54 1.04 -5.15
CA ALA A 37 0.84 1.16 -3.87
C ALA A 37 0.26 2.56 -3.65
N LYS A 38 0.98 3.57 -4.10
CA LYS A 38 0.50 4.95 -4.00
C LYS A 38 -0.85 5.12 -4.70
N TYR A 39 -0.98 4.58 -5.91
CA TYR A 39 -2.23 4.68 -6.65
C TYR A 39 -3.34 3.89 -5.99
N VAL A 40 -3.03 2.71 -5.47
CA VAL A 40 -4.01 1.89 -4.77
C VAL A 40 -4.56 2.65 -3.56
N ILE A 41 -3.68 3.26 -2.78
CA ILE A 41 -4.08 4.00 -1.58
C ILE A 41 -4.96 5.20 -1.97
N GLU A 42 -4.56 5.94 -3.01
CA GLU A 42 -5.34 7.09 -3.47
C GLU A 42 -6.73 6.65 -3.94
N TYR A 43 -6.80 5.50 -4.60
CA TYR A 43 -8.07 4.97 -5.05
C TYR A 43 -8.99 4.68 -3.88
N PHE A 44 -8.46 3.99 -2.85
CA PHE A 44 -9.26 3.68 -1.66
C PHE A 44 -9.67 4.94 -0.91
N ASP A 45 -8.77 5.91 -0.79
CA ASP A 45 -9.12 7.17 -0.13
C ASP A 45 -10.26 7.88 -0.86
N SER A 46 -10.29 7.76 -2.18
CA SER A 46 -11.34 8.39 -2.98
C SER A 46 -12.70 7.75 -2.76
N ILE A 47 -12.75 6.43 -2.65
CA ILE A 47 -14.04 5.74 -2.52
C ILE A 47 -14.51 5.61 -1.08
N LEU A 48 -13.63 5.80 -0.10
CA LEU A 48 -13.97 5.64 1.31
C LEU A 48 -14.25 6.98 2.01
N LYS A 49 -14.27 8.05 1.28
CA LYS A 49 -14.61 9.35 1.84
C LYS A 49 -16.06 9.45 2.24
#